data_3e85c0e7c18e774cafba9893dfe7321d
#
_entry.id   3e85c0e7c18e774cafba9893dfe7321d
#
_cell.length_a   1.000
_cell.length_b   1.000
_cell.length_c   1.000
_cell.angle_alpha   90.00
_cell.angle_beta   90.00
_cell.angle_gamma   90.00
#
_symmetry.space_group_name_H-M   'P 1'
#
loop_
_entity.id
_entity.type
_entity.pdbx_description
1 polymer ?
#
loop_
_entity_poly.entity_id
_entity_poly.type
_entity_poly.pdbx_seq_one_letter_code
_entity_poly.pdbx_strand_id
1 'polypeptide(L)'
;RECRRGGIQFAAIFSYDMLRTAPMNLGWQTHFFNMVFTPSKAVSSMIAAEVMRRIPRGKHFGYYPDNRTFDDFRVSYDEQLSELNSGDMFYYSNTTSTRPQNLAALKHIAGVGSSPVVRYSGTGIYFLDKQDDNTWQLEIYPDIMDIDDPYKMLNKHRVSRKSAYNERNIQIQLPGLETEMVVLPGKYLLSDGKIVSREELPAKDFYQTPMKEWKIANHTWPEFTADKEVTFRCEVFGPKRPQQVDVYLMLKPWGCKRIPMTAEDGFFYTAKADISWLAKGDYEYHFGIDTGDDTILFPEKTYCTPERWDYYEQATYAMRLINETIPLSLLGPQDNWKHIRRTRTFRSPESQFSSVVSGPELLPAFQLSVPDLEKKEDYIAPCDVTFSHYIGDRITCRSKSKTAPAYIRIRAYGLNNTDKAICNFVDKEGRGYGAAFNLKADASDILIPVSDLVPTKAAMLPQDWPGVNPYWYPASAQENNGIALDWKIIDFVQVSLREELYNIGNQKNKGVVVERIDLLFQ
;
A
#
# COMPACT_ATOMS: atom_id res chain seq x y z
N ARG A 1 -9.59 -3.53 -18.78
CA ARG A 1 -9.11 -2.57 -19.76
C ARG A 1 -8.11 -3.20 -20.72
N GLU A 2 -6.93 -3.64 -20.26
CA GLU A 2 -5.88 -4.23 -21.10
C GLU A 2 -6.34 -5.50 -21.85
N CYS A 3 -7.10 -6.37 -21.18
CA CYS A 3 -7.69 -7.55 -21.84
C CYS A 3 -8.57 -7.16 -23.05
N ARG A 4 -9.39 -6.11 -22.93
CA ARG A 4 -10.24 -5.64 -24.03
C ARG A 4 -9.43 -5.00 -25.14
N ARG A 5 -8.41 -4.21 -24.80
CA ARG A 5 -7.47 -3.65 -25.78
C ARG A 5 -6.77 -4.73 -26.59
N GLY A 6 -6.31 -5.78 -25.92
CA GLY A 6 -5.67 -6.94 -26.57
C GLY A 6 -6.63 -7.88 -27.31
N GLY A 7 -7.91 -7.53 -27.42
CA GLY A 7 -8.91 -8.36 -28.12
C GLY A 7 -9.34 -9.62 -27.39
N ILE A 8 -8.97 -9.77 -26.10
CA ILE A 8 -9.30 -10.94 -25.28
C ILE A 8 -10.81 -11.04 -25.10
N GLN A 9 -11.37 -12.21 -25.44
CA GLN A 9 -12.80 -12.46 -25.34
C GLN A 9 -13.23 -12.91 -23.95
N PHE A 10 -12.39 -13.68 -23.26
CA PHE A 10 -12.68 -14.28 -21.97
C PHE A 10 -11.46 -14.18 -21.06
N ALA A 11 -11.69 -13.83 -19.81
CA ALA A 11 -10.68 -13.85 -18.76
C ALA A 11 -11.24 -14.58 -17.54
N ALA A 12 -10.56 -15.61 -17.07
CA ALA A 12 -10.92 -16.33 -15.86
C ALA A 12 -9.94 -15.98 -14.73
N ILE A 13 -10.49 -15.76 -13.55
CA ILE A 13 -9.68 -15.61 -12.33
C ILE A 13 -9.46 -17.01 -11.77
N PHE A 14 -8.19 -17.39 -11.63
CA PHE A 14 -7.80 -18.61 -10.96
C PHE A 14 -7.09 -18.26 -9.65
N SER A 15 -7.58 -18.70 -8.48
CA SER A 15 -8.82 -19.45 -8.24
C SER A 15 -9.60 -18.80 -7.09
N TYR A 16 -10.86 -19.15 -6.94
CA TYR A 16 -11.68 -18.74 -5.80
C TYR A 16 -11.37 -19.64 -4.60
N ASP A 17 -10.93 -19.04 -3.50
CA ASP A 17 -10.67 -19.76 -2.26
C ASP A 17 -11.96 -20.07 -1.51
N MET A 18 -12.11 -21.34 -1.13
CA MET A 18 -13.26 -21.78 -0.34
C MET A 18 -13.30 -21.05 1.00
N LEU A 19 -14.47 -20.64 1.45
CA LEU A 19 -14.65 -19.88 2.69
C LEU A 19 -13.90 -20.46 3.90
N ARG A 20 -13.90 -21.79 4.02
CA ARG A 20 -13.22 -22.50 5.10
C ARG A 20 -11.69 -22.34 5.10
N THR A 21 -11.08 -22.20 3.92
CA THR A 21 -9.61 -22.16 3.75
C THR A 21 -9.09 -20.79 3.39
N ALA A 22 -9.96 -19.88 2.99
CA ALA A 22 -9.58 -18.51 2.63
C ALA A 22 -8.79 -17.77 3.71
N PRO A 23 -9.12 -17.88 5.04
CA PRO A 23 -8.32 -17.20 6.07
C PRO A 23 -6.87 -17.65 6.13
N MET A 24 -6.57 -18.87 5.67
CA MET A 24 -5.23 -19.44 5.69
C MET A 24 -4.43 -19.13 4.42
N ASN A 25 -5.09 -18.62 3.38
CA ASN A 25 -4.47 -18.40 2.07
C ASN A 25 -3.66 -19.62 1.59
N LEU A 26 -4.31 -20.78 1.48
CA LEU A 26 -3.65 -22.04 1.06
C LEU A 26 -3.39 -22.11 -0.45
N GLY A 27 -3.92 -21.17 -1.22
CA GLY A 27 -3.66 -21.04 -2.64
C GLY A 27 -2.31 -20.40 -2.94
N TRP A 28 -2.10 -19.99 -4.15
CA TRP A 28 -0.92 -19.24 -4.55
C TRP A 28 -1.12 -17.77 -4.18
N GLN A 29 -0.10 -17.14 -3.66
CA GLN A 29 -0.14 -15.78 -3.06
C GLN A 29 -0.92 -14.76 -3.88
N THR A 30 -0.70 -14.74 -5.20
CA THR A 30 -1.35 -13.79 -6.11
C THR A 30 -2.80 -14.18 -6.44
N HIS A 31 -3.21 -15.40 -6.15
CA HIS A 31 -4.53 -15.96 -6.48
C HIS A 31 -5.52 -15.91 -5.31
N PHE A 32 -5.07 -15.46 -4.15
CA PHE A 32 -5.93 -15.33 -2.98
C PHE A 32 -7.16 -14.47 -3.30
N PHE A 33 -8.30 -15.12 -3.45
CA PHE A 33 -9.55 -14.49 -3.82
C PHE A 33 -10.74 -15.17 -3.13
N ASN A 34 -11.48 -14.39 -2.35
CA ASN A 34 -12.71 -14.80 -1.71
C ASN A 34 -13.57 -13.56 -1.47
N MET A 35 -14.89 -13.64 -1.68
CA MET A 35 -15.78 -12.49 -1.54
C MET A 35 -15.69 -11.85 -0.14
N VAL A 36 -15.63 -12.66 0.92
CA VAL A 36 -15.56 -12.17 2.30
C VAL A 36 -14.15 -11.74 2.68
N PHE A 37 -13.16 -12.60 2.46
CA PHE A 37 -11.79 -12.35 2.92
C PHE A 37 -10.94 -11.45 2.02
N THR A 38 -11.42 -11.14 0.82
CA THR A 38 -10.78 -10.15 -0.07
C THR A 38 -11.83 -9.22 -0.70
N PRO A 39 -12.54 -8.43 0.10
CA PRO A 39 -13.70 -7.65 -0.34
C PRO A 39 -13.38 -6.71 -1.49
N SER A 40 -12.26 -5.98 -1.43
CA SER A 40 -11.83 -5.08 -2.52
C SER A 40 -11.57 -5.82 -3.83
N LYS A 41 -10.95 -7.02 -3.78
CA LYS A 41 -10.77 -7.86 -4.98
C LYS A 41 -12.10 -8.38 -5.52
N ALA A 42 -13.05 -8.68 -4.63
CA ALA A 42 -14.38 -9.14 -5.03
C ALA A 42 -15.12 -8.06 -5.84
N VAL A 43 -15.19 -6.83 -5.31
CA VAL A 43 -15.79 -5.71 -6.05
C VAL A 43 -15.03 -5.41 -7.34
N SER A 44 -13.69 -5.41 -7.32
CA SER A 44 -12.87 -5.22 -8.52
C SER A 44 -13.17 -6.29 -9.58
N SER A 45 -13.43 -7.54 -9.17
CA SER A 45 -13.78 -8.63 -10.09
C SER A 45 -15.18 -8.45 -10.69
N MET A 46 -16.15 -7.96 -9.92
CA MET A 46 -17.46 -7.58 -10.42
C MET A 46 -17.34 -6.46 -11.47
N ILE A 47 -16.56 -5.44 -11.18
CA ILE A 47 -16.29 -4.34 -12.12
C ILE A 47 -15.60 -4.86 -13.39
N ALA A 48 -14.61 -5.76 -13.24
CA ALA A 48 -13.94 -6.37 -14.39
C ALA A 48 -14.91 -7.18 -15.26
N ALA A 49 -15.88 -7.87 -14.67
CA ALA A 49 -16.93 -8.57 -15.40
C ALA A 49 -17.80 -7.59 -16.21
N GLU A 50 -18.14 -6.42 -15.64
CA GLU A 50 -18.87 -5.38 -16.37
C GLU A 50 -18.03 -4.78 -17.52
N VAL A 51 -16.73 -4.56 -17.31
CA VAL A 51 -15.81 -4.15 -18.39
C VAL A 51 -15.83 -5.18 -19.54
N MET A 52 -15.78 -6.47 -19.21
CA MET A 52 -15.80 -7.53 -20.23
C MET A 52 -17.14 -7.61 -20.97
N ARG A 53 -18.26 -7.24 -20.36
CA ARG A 53 -19.59 -7.20 -20.98
C ARG A 53 -19.81 -5.96 -21.84
N ARG A 54 -19.41 -4.78 -21.36
CA ARG A 54 -19.78 -3.48 -21.95
C ARG A 54 -18.77 -2.96 -22.96
N ILE A 55 -17.46 -3.17 -22.70
CA ILE A 55 -16.41 -2.60 -23.55
C ILE A 55 -16.16 -3.48 -24.78
N PRO A 56 -16.27 -2.95 -26.01
CA PRO A 56 -15.93 -3.69 -27.22
C PRO A 56 -14.48 -4.19 -27.24
N ARG A 57 -14.26 -5.33 -27.88
CA ARG A 57 -12.90 -5.86 -28.11
C ARG A 57 -12.08 -4.92 -28.98
N GLY A 58 -10.79 -4.79 -28.70
CA GLY A 58 -9.88 -3.93 -29.43
C GLY A 58 -10.02 -2.44 -29.11
N LYS A 59 -10.96 -2.05 -28.23
CA LYS A 59 -11.12 -0.65 -27.85
C LYS A 59 -9.92 -0.19 -27.00
N HIS A 60 -9.33 0.91 -27.39
CA HIS A 60 -8.19 1.56 -26.75
C HIS A 60 -8.62 2.85 -26.05
N PHE A 61 -8.21 3.03 -24.80
CA PHE A 61 -8.51 4.21 -23.97
C PHE A 61 -7.25 4.92 -23.46
N GLY A 62 -6.14 4.81 -24.16
CA GLY A 62 -4.84 5.28 -23.68
C GLY A 62 -4.20 4.28 -22.71
N TYR A 63 -3.12 4.68 -22.09
CA TYR A 63 -2.37 3.87 -21.15
C TYR A 63 -2.65 4.27 -19.71
N TYR A 64 -2.59 3.31 -18.80
CA TYR A 64 -2.49 3.58 -17.38
C TYR A 64 -1.04 4.01 -17.09
N PRO A 65 -0.76 4.98 -16.22
CA PRO A 65 -1.69 5.77 -15.38
C PRO A 65 -2.19 7.08 -16.01
N ASP A 66 -1.81 7.40 -17.25
CA ASP A 66 -2.17 8.68 -17.87
C ASP A 66 -3.68 8.83 -18.07
N ASN A 67 -4.34 7.73 -18.37
CA ASN A 67 -5.79 7.69 -18.43
C ASN A 67 -6.34 6.71 -17.39
N ARG A 68 -6.85 7.24 -16.28
CA ARG A 68 -7.46 6.48 -15.19
C ARG A 68 -8.95 6.20 -15.42
N THR A 69 -9.59 6.97 -16.29
CA THR A 69 -11.02 6.87 -16.57
C THR A 69 -11.25 6.39 -17.99
N PHE A 70 -12.13 5.43 -18.18
CA PHE A 70 -12.51 4.93 -19.48
C PHE A 70 -13.97 4.47 -19.45
N ASP A 71 -14.82 5.07 -20.31
CA ASP A 71 -16.26 4.87 -20.29
C ASP A 71 -16.83 5.14 -18.88
N ASP A 72 -17.65 4.26 -18.33
CA ASP A 72 -18.19 4.32 -16.96
C ASP A 72 -17.22 3.85 -15.88
N PHE A 73 -15.97 3.55 -16.23
CA PHE A 73 -15.01 2.89 -15.34
C PHE A 73 -13.86 3.81 -14.96
N ARG A 74 -13.38 3.63 -13.72
CA ARG A 74 -12.19 4.31 -13.20
C ARG A 74 -11.29 3.32 -12.46
N VAL A 75 -9.97 3.50 -12.56
CA VAL A 75 -8.99 2.74 -11.80
C VAL A 75 -7.89 3.67 -11.31
N SER A 76 -7.47 3.52 -10.04
CA SER A 76 -6.37 4.26 -9.44
C SER A 76 -5.60 3.36 -8.48
N TYR A 77 -4.30 3.18 -8.68
CA TYR A 77 -3.43 2.48 -7.75
C TYR A 77 -3.18 3.29 -6.48
N ASP A 78 -3.07 4.61 -6.60
CA ASP A 78 -2.89 5.52 -5.46
C ASP A 78 -4.05 5.41 -4.46
N GLU A 79 -5.28 5.39 -4.98
CA GLU A 79 -6.49 5.23 -4.17
C GLU A 79 -6.82 3.76 -3.87
N GLN A 80 -6.05 2.81 -4.41
CA GLN A 80 -6.35 1.37 -4.39
C GLN A 80 -7.79 1.08 -4.86
N LEU A 81 -8.25 1.80 -5.87
CA LEU A 81 -9.63 1.88 -6.28
C LEU A 81 -9.86 1.31 -7.68
N SER A 82 -10.86 0.47 -7.80
CA SER A 82 -11.59 0.18 -9.04
C SER A 82 -13.01 0.67 -8.86
N GLU A 83 -13.55 1.34 -9.87
CA GLU A 83 -14.89 1.94 -9.80
C GLU A 83 -15.66 1.73 -11.09
N LEU A 84 -16.96 1.46 -10.96
CA LEU A 84 -17.98 1.51 -12.00
C LEU A 84 -19.02 2.53 -11.57
N ASN A 85 -19.27 3.53 -12.40
CA ASN A 85 -20.25 4.57 -12.17
C ASN A 85 -21.13 4.72 -13.43
N SER A 86 -22.19 3.94 -13.50
CA SER A 86 -23.15 3.97 -14.61
C SER A 86 -24.51 4.52 -14.16
N GLY A 87 -25.49 4.57 -15.07
CA GLY A 87 -26.80 5.12 -14.76
C GLY A 87 -27.52 4.42 -13.60
N ASP A 88 -27.38 3.09 -13.48
CA ASP A 88 -28.08 2.27 -12.49
C ASP A 88 -27.17 1.50 -11.54
N MET A 89 -25.84 1.52 -11.75
CA MET A 89 -24.85 0.80 -10.94
C MET A 89 -23.75 1.74 -10.44
N PHE A 90 -23.40 1.61 -9.16
CA PHE A 90 -22.27 2.28 -8.56
C PHE A 90 -21.48 1.32 -7.68
N TYR A 91 -20.34 0.83 -8.22
CA TYR A 91 -19.46 -0.13 -7.55
C TYR A 91 -18.10 0.49 -7.27
N TYR A 92 -17.55 0.25 -6.08
CA TYR A 92 -16.25 0.76 -5.69
C TYR A 92 -15.53 -0.18 -4.72
N SER A 93 -14.28 -0.45 -5.01
CA SER A 93 -13.46 -1.41 -4.27
C SER A 93 -12.76 -0.83 -3.05
N ASN A 94 -12.83 0.48 -2.85
CA ASN A 94 -12.30 1.23 -1.71
C ASN A 94 -13.07 2.54 -1.56
N THR A 95 -12.85 3.27 -0.46
CA THR A 95 -13.44 4.59 -0.23
C THR A 95 -13.20 5.51 -1.43
N THR A 96 -14.25 6.18 -1.88
CA THR A 96 -14.22 7.08 -3.04
C THR A 96 -14.91 8.41 -2.75
N SER A 97 -14.44 9.48 -3.39
CA SER A 97 -15.11 10.79 -3.41
C SER A 97 -16.02 10.98 -4.62
N THR A 98 -16.08 10.01 -5.52
CA THR A 98 -16.92 10.07 -6.73
C THR A 98 -18.40 10.05 -6.36
N ARG A 99 -19.18 10.91 -7.00
CA ARG A 99 -20.64 10.89 -6.89
C ARG A 99 -21.25 10.04 -8.00
N PRO A 100 -22.32 9.27 -7.73
CA PRO A 100 -23.05 8.58 -8.77
C PRO A 100 -23.55 9.54 -9.87
N GLN A 101 -23.47 9.09 -11.12
CA GLN A 101 -23.90 9.89 -12.29
C GLN A 101 -25.40 10.23 -12.24
N ASN A 102 -26.24 9.30 -11.78
CA ASN A 102 -27.69 9.47 -11.73
C ASN A 102 -28.26 8.81 -10.46
N LEU A 103 -28.44 9.62 -9.43
CA LEU A 103 -28.97 9.15 -8.14
C LEU A 103 -30.40 8.58 -8.25
N ALA A 104 -31.24 9.14 -9.13
CA ALA A 104 -32.63 8.71 -9.27
C ALA A 104 -32.77 7.37 -9.98
N ALA A 105 -31.86 7.05 -10.89
CA ALA A 105 -31.87 5.80 -11.63
C ALA A 105 -31.08 4.67 -10.93
N LEU A 106 -30.36 4.98 -9.87
CA LEU A 106 -29.48 4.06 -9.19
C LEU A 106 -30.28 2.90 -8.57
N LYS A 107 -29.84 1.68 -8.85
CA LYS A 107 -30.48 0.45 -8.38
C LYS A 107 -29.53 -0.46 -7.62
N HIS A 108 -28.25 -0.42 -7.96
CA HIS A 108 -27.27 -1.38 -7.46
C HIS A 108 -26.03 -0.65 -6.95
N ILE A 109 -25.69 -0.85 -5.68
CA ILE A 109 -24.43 -0.38 -5.07
C ILE A 109 -23.70 -1.61 -4.54
N ALA A 110 -22.40 -1.72 -4.86
CA ALA A 110 -21.50 -2.67 -4.21
C ALA A 110 -20.26 -1.90 -3.74
N GLY A 111 -19.98 -1.92 -2.46
CA GLY A 111 -18.93 -1.08 -1.90
C GLY A 111 -18.07 -1.75 -0.85
N VAL A 112 -16.82 -1.25 -0.76
CA VAL A 112 -15.93 -1.41 0.38
C VAL A 112 -15.51 -0.01 0.82
N GLY A 113 -15.67 0.29 2.11
CA GLY A 113 -15.47 1.65 2.63
C GLY A 113 -16.62 2.59 2.28
N SER A 114 -16.34 3.88 2.16
CA SER A 114 -17.34 4.95 2.07
C SER A 114 -17.37 5.64 0.71
N SER A 115 -18.51 6.23 0.39
CA SER A 115 -18.73 7.12 -0.75
C SER A 115 -19.58 8.33 -0.34
N PRO A 116 -19.80 9.31 -1.21
CA PRO A 116 -20.70 10.43 -0.92
C PRO A 116 -22.16 10.04 -0.65
N VAL A 117 -22.58 8.82 -1.03
CA VAL A 117 -23.98 8.35 -0.85
C VAL A 117 -24.12 7.23 0.18
N VAL A 118 -23.04 6.55 0.54
CA VAL A 118 -23.01 5.55 1.61
C VAL A 118 -21.76 5.77 2.44
N ARG A 119 -21.92 6.16 3.71
CA ARG A 119 -20.83 6.19 4.69
C ARG A 119 -20.90 4.92 5.51
N TYR A 120 -19.83 4.14 5.50
CA TYR A 120 -19.76 2.86 6.20
C TYR A 120 -18.46 2.75 6.98
N SER A 121 -18.56 2.51 8.29
CA SER A 121 -17.41 2.45 9.19
C SER A 121 -16.73 1.07 9.25
N GLY A 122 -17.22 0.08 8.51
CA GLY A 122 -16.66 -1.28 8.47
C GLY A 122 -15.65 -1.51 7.34
N THR A 123 -15.00 -2.67 7.36
CA THR A 123 -14.02 -3.11 6.37
C THR A 123 -14.53 -4.24 5.46
N GLY A 124 -15.71 -4.78 5.76
CA GLY A 124 -16.37 -5.78 4.93
C GLY A 124 -17.02 -5.19 3.67
N ILE A 125 -17.34 -6.07 2.74
CA ILE A 125 -18.13 -5.70 1.55
C ILE A 125 -19.60 -5.52 1.94
N TYR A 126 -20.30 -4.61 1.29
CA TYR A 126 -21.74 -4.47 1.36
C TYR A 126 -22.37 -4.32 -0.02
N PHE A 127 -23.63 -4.71 -0.10
CA PHE A 127 -24.48 -4.55 -1.28
C PHE A 127 -25.75 -3.81 -0.88
N LEU A 128 -26.22 -2.94 -1.75
CA LEU A 128 -27.49 -2.24 -1.59
C LEU A 128 -28.22 -2.28 -2.92
N ASP A 129 -29.32 -3.02 -2.94
CA ASP A 129 -30.09 -3.33 -4.15
C ASP A 129 -31.54 -2.86 -4.00
N LYS A 130 -31.98 -2.02 -4.94
CA LYS A 130 -33.36 -1.55 -5.01
C LYS A 130 -34.28 -2.70 -5.43
N GLN A 131 -35.27 -3.01 -4.60
CA GLN A 131 -36.25 -4.06 -4.86
C GLN A 131 -37.49 -3.49 -5.57
N ASP A 132 -37.96 -2.34 -5.09
CA ASP A 132 -39.06 -1.54 -5.67
C ASP A 132 -38.83 -0.05 -5.35
N ASP A 133 -39.84 0.79 -5.58
CA ASP A 133 -39.65 2.24 -5.44
C ASP A 133 -39.31 2.70 -4.01
N ASN A 134 -39.77 1.98 -2.99
CA ASN A 134 -39.57 2.35 -1.60
C ASN A 134 -38.78 1.33 -0.79
N THR A 135 -38.39 0.20 -1.42
CA THR A 135 -37.81 -0.93 -0.72
C THR A 135 -36.40 -1.23 -1.23
N TRP A 136 -35.46 -1.39 -0.30
CA TRP A 136 -34.08 -1.73 -0.60
C TRP A 136 -33.64 -2.94 0.22
N GLN A 137 -32.85 -3.80 -0.37
CA GLN A 137 -32.13 -4.86 0.31
C GLN A 137 -30.70 -4.40 0.58
N LEU A 138 -30.32 -4.36 1.86
CA LEU A 138 -28.93 -4.12 2.29
C LEU A 138 -28.35 -5.43 2.80
N GLU A 139 -27.20 -5.84 2.23
CA GLU A 139 -26.47 -7.02 2.66
C GLU A 139 -25.08 -6.60 3.11
N ILE A 140 -24.67 -6.95 4.32
CA ILE A 140 -23.40 -6.56 4.94
C ILE A 140 -22.64 -7.81 5.35
N TYR A 141 -21.39 -7.88 4.95
CA TYR A 141 -20.46 -8.95 5.33
C TYR A 141 -19.55 -8.52 6.48
N PRO A 142 -18.97 -9.50 7.22
CA PRO A 142 -18.11 -9.22 8.37
C PRO A 142 -16.90 -8.37 8.02
N ASP A 143 -16.41 -7.65 9.02
CA ASP A 143 -15.13 -6.96 8.93
C ASP A 143 -13.98 -7.92 8.70
N ILE A 144 -12.98 -7.48 7.97
CA ILE A 144 -11.77 -8.23 7.68
C ILE A 144 -10.56 -7.52 8.27
N MET A 145 -9.70 -8.30 8.91
CA MET A 145 -8.44 -7.89 9.51
C MET A 145 -7.29 -8.68 8.93
N ASP A 146 -6.25 -7.99 8.49
CA ASP A 146 -4.96 -8.60 8.16
C ASP A 146 -4.16 -8.75 9.46
N ILE A 147 -3.96 -9.99 9.91
CA ILE A 147 -3.19 -10.30 11.13
C ILE A 147 -1.75 -10.72 10.84
N ASP A 148 -1.47 -10.99 9.58
CA ASP A 148 -0.16 -11.25 9.01
C ASP A 148 -0.21 -10.87 7.52
N ASP A 149 0.95 -10.75 6.88
CA ASP A 149 0.99 -10.51 5.45
C ASP A 149 0.24 -11.62 4.69
N PRO A 150 -0.94 -11.34 4.10
CA PRO A 150 -1.74 -12.36 3.42
C PRO A 150 -1.07 -12.87 2.13
N TYR A 151 -0.02 -12.20 1.67
CA TYR A 151 0.74 -12.55 0.48
C TYR A 151 2.07 -13.25 0.79
N LYS A 152 2.38 -13.52 2.06
CA LYS A 152 3.49 -14.40 2.44
C LYS A 152 3.23 -15.85 2.06
N MET A 153 4.32 -16.56 1.85
CA MET A 153 4.28 -17.98 1.54
C MET A 153 3.48 -18.78 2.58
N LEU A 154 2.66 -19.65 2.07
CA LEU A 154 1.64 -20.44 2.73
C LEU A 154 2.11 -21.26 3.90
N ASN A 155 1.38 -21.17 4.96
CA ASN A 155 1.45 -22.13 6.05
C ASN A 155 0.02 -22.56 6.42
N LYS A 156 -0.33 -23.82 6.16
CA LYS A 156 -1.65 -24.41 6.50
C LYS A 156 -2.03 -24.34 7.99
N HIS A 157 -1.09 -23.96 8.84
CA HIS A 157 -1.29 -23.78 10.27
C HIS A 157 -1.38 -22.30 10.68
N ARG A 158 -1.29 -21.38 9.74
CA ARG A 158 -1.24 -19.95 10.02
C ARG A 158 -2.39 -19.23 9.31
N VAL A 159 -3.16 -18.51 10.09
CA VAL A 159 -4.22 -17.63 9.59
C VAL A 159 -3.61 -16.29 9.30
N SER A 160 -3.76 -15.79 8.08
CA SER A 160 -3.28 -14.47 7.66
C SER A 160 -4.37 -13.39 7.75
N ARG A 161 -5.64 -13.78 7.66
CA ARG A 161 -6.79 -12.90 7.78
C ARG A 161 -7.82 -13.45 8.74
N LYS A 162 -8.45 -12.55 9.49
CA LYS A 162 -9.59 -12.86 10.35
C LYS A 162 -10.79 -12.03 9.97
N SER A 163 -11.95 -12.60 10.18
CA SER A 163 -13.24 -11.90 10.10
C SER A 163 -13.82 -11.66 11.48
N ALA A 164 -14.56 -10.57 11.64
CA ALA A 164 -15.21 -10.21 12.88
C ALA A 164 -16.63 -9.68 12.65
N TYR A 165 -17.56 -10.12 13.49
CA TYR A 165 -18.94 -9.64 13.53
C TYR A 165 -19.02 -8.43 14.46
N ASN A 166 -18.66 -7.26 13.94
CA ASN A 166 -18.72 -6.02 14.69
C ASN A 166 -19.97 -5.22 14.33
N GLU A 167 -20.48 -4.47 15.29
CA GLU A 167 -21.42 -3.39 15.03
C GLU A 167 -20.72 -2.27 14.31
N ARG A 168 -21.32 -1.79 13.22
CA ARG A 168 -20.81 -0.71 12.40
C ARG A 168 -21.89 0.31 12.08
N ASN A 169 -21.49 1.56 11.99
CA ASN A 169 -22.40 2.62 11.55
C ASN A 169 -22.47 2.61 10.02
N ILE A 170 -23.68 2.72 9.51
CA ILE A 170 -23.94 2.97 8.09
C ILE A 170 -24.91 4.14 7.95
N GLN A 171 -24.57 5.09 7.08
CA GLN A 171 -25.42 6.20 6.69
C GLN A 171 -25.63 6.13 5.19
N ILE A 172 -26.88 6.14 4.75
CA ILE A 172 -27.28 6.08 3.35
C ILE A 172 -28.00 7.37 3.00
N GLN A 173 -27.62 7.98 1.88
CA GLN A 173 -28.18 9.24 1.37
C GLN A 173 -28.54 9.07 -0.11
N LEU A 174 -29.69 8.46 -0.37
CA LEU A 174 -30.24 8.25 -1.71
C LEU A 174 -31.68 8.80 -1.77
N PRO A 175 -32.15 9.22 -2.96
CA PRO A 175 -33.55 9.56 -3.14
C PRO A 175 -34.47 8.41 -2.72
N GLY A 176 -35.36 8.64 -1.77
CA GLY A 176 -36.25 7.63 -1.22
C GLY A 176 -35.62 6.67 -0.21
N LEU A 177 -34.32 6.85 0.14
CA LEU A 177 -33.66 6.08 1.19
C LEU A 177 -32.64 6.98 1.92
N GLU A 178 -33.09 7.70 2.95
CA GLU A 178 -32.23 8.45 3.84
C GLU A 178 -32.29 7.83 5.22
N THR A 179 -31.16 7.28 5.70
CA THR A 179 -31.11 6.59 6.98
C THR A 179 -29.71 6.56 7.57
N GLU A 180 -29.66 6.51 8.90
CA GLU A 180 -28.44 6.25 9.66
C GLU A 180 -28.75 5.19 10.70
N MET A 181 -27.97 4.11 10.74
CA MET A 181 -28.23 3.00 11.64
C MET A 181 -26.95 2.27 12.06
N VAL A 182 -27.03 1.58 13.17
CA VAL A 182 -26.02 0.60 13.59
C VAL A 182 -26.43 -0.76 13.03
N VAL A 183 -25.48 -1.42 12.36
CA VAL A 183 -25.71 -2.71 11.69
C VAL A 183 -24.67 -3.74 12.09
N LEU A 184 -25.11 -4.99 12.19
CA LEU A 184 -24.27 -6.19 12.23
C LEU A 184 -24.24 -6.84 10.85
N PRO A 185 -23.25 -7.70 10.53
CA PRO A 185 -23.32 -8.50 9.33
C PRO A 185 -24.65 -9.25 9.21
N GLY A 186 -25.26 -9.22 8.02
CA GLY A 186 -26.60 -9.77 7.79
C GLY A 186 -27.26 -9.18 6.54
N LYS A 187 -28.48 -9.62 6.28
CA LYS A 187 -29.37 -9.10 5.25
C LYS A 187 -30.49 -8.31 5.88
N TYR A 188 -30.71 -7.10 5.38
CA TYR A 188 -31.71 -6.17 5.87
C TYR A 188 -32.67 -5.81 4.75
N LEU A 189 -33.95 -5.87 5.00
CA LEU A 189 -34.95 -5.23 4.17
C LEU A 189 -35.25 -3.86 4.75
N LEU A 190 -35.07 -2.81 3.95
CA LEU A 190 -35.30 -1.42 4.32
C LEU A 190 -36.53 -0.91 3.56
N SER A 191 -37.45 -0.27 4.24
CA SER A 191 -38.58 0.44 3.62
C SER A 191 -38.70 1.82 4.28
N ASP A 192 -38.81 2.87 3.47
CA ASP A 192 -38.87 4.25 3.93
C ASP A 192 -37.77 4.61 4.96
N GLY A 193 -36.55 4.11 4.74
CA GLY A 193 -35.39 4.34 5.61
C GLY A 193 -35.40 3.56 6.94
N LYS A 194 -36.34 2.63 7.14
CA LYS A 194 -36.44 1.82 8.37
C LYS A 194 -36.17 0.35 8.07
N ILE A 195 -35.58 -0.34 9.05
CA ILE A 195 -35.42 -1.80 8.98
C ILE A 195 -36.78 -2.47 9.17
N VAL A 196 -37.22 -3.22 8.15
CA VAL A 196 -38.45 -4.03 8.18
C VAL A 196 -38.13 -5.45 8.66
N SER A 197 -37.04 -6.03 8.18
CA SER A 197 -36.58 -7.34 8.60
C SER A 197 -35.06 -7.45 8.57
N ARG A 198 -34.53 -8.38 9.35
CA ARG A 198 -33.12 -8.75 9.35
C ARG A 198 -32.98 -10.26 9.38
N GLU A 199 -32.09 -10.76 8.54
CA GLU A 199 -31.68 -12.16 8.53
C GLU A 199 -30.17 -12.25 8.79
N GLU A 200 -29.74 -13.26 9.53
CA GLU A 200 -28.32 -13.55 9.71
C GLU A 200 -27.74 -14.15 8.42
N LEU A 201 -26.45 -13.89 8.17
CA LEU A 201 -25.77 -14.52 7.06
C LEU A 201 -25.72 -16.05 7.22
N PRO A 202 -25.94 -16.83 6.16
CA PRO A 202 -25.73 -18.27 6.19
C PRO A 202 -24.30 -18.59 6.62
N ALA A 203 -24.12 -19.67 7.39
CA ALA A 203 -22.81 -20.13 7.84
C ALA A 203 -22.01 -19.11 8.69
N LYS A 204 -22.70 -18.38 9.58
CA LYS A 204 -22.13 -17.38 10.50
C LYS A 204 -20.85 -17.85 11.19
N ASP A 205 -20.76 -19.12 11.61
CA ASP A 205 -19.61 -19.67 12.30
C ASP A 205 -18.32 -19.67 11.46
N PHE A 206 -18.43 -19.71 10.14
CA PHE A 206 -17.28 -19.59 9.24
C PHE A 206 -16.79 -18.15 9.09
N TYR A 207 -17.64 -17.17 9.41
CA TYR A 207 -17.32 -15.75 9.32
C TYR A 207 -16.84 -15.17 10.66
N GLN A 208 -16.89 -15.94 11.73
CA GLN A 208 -16.40 -15.51 13.05
C GLN A 208 -15.08 -16.21 13.35
N THR A 209 -14.02 -15.43 13.48
CA THR A 209 -12.73 -15.92 13.95
C THR A 209 -12.34 -15.10 15.18
N PRO A 210 -12.80 -15.45 16.38
CA PRO A 210 -12.55 -14.66 17.57
C PRO A 210 -11.05 -14.57 17.87
N MET A 211 -10.58 -13.38 18.16
CA MET A 211 -9.26 -13.16 18.71
C MET A 211 -9.28 -13.39 20.22
N LYS A 212 -8.20 -13.96 20.75
CA LYS A 212 -8.01 -14.13 22.20
C LYS A 212 -7.06 -13.08 22.78
N GLU A 213 -6.18 -12.55 21.95
CA GLU A 213 -5.11 -11.64 22.34
C GLU A 213 -5.26 -10.29 21.67
N TRP A 214 -4.81 -9.24 22.36
CA TRP A 214 -4.70 -7.92 21.79
C TRP A 214 -3.43 -7.81 20.95
N LYS A 215 -3.51 -7.04 19.86
CA LYS A 215 -2.38 -6.71 18.99
C LYS A 215 -2.49 -5.28 18.52
N ILE A 216 -1.35 -4.66 18.29
CA ILE A 216 -1.23 -3.36 17.63
C ILE A 216 -0.32 -3.47 16.41
N ALA A 217 -0.76 -2.89 15.31
CA ALA A 217 0.10 -2.52 14.19
C ALA A 217 0.36 -1.01 14.27
N ASN A 218 1.63 -0.63 14.40
CA ASN A 218 2.03 0.77 14.47
C ASN A 218 2.15 1.35 13.05
N HIS A 219 1.41 2.42 12.77
CA HIS A 219 1.41 3.17 11.52
C HIS A 219 1.91 4.62 11.71
N THR A 220 2.48 4.92 12.86
CA THR A 220 3.09 6.22 13.13
C THR A 220 4.38 6.37 12.34
N TRP A 221 4.55 7.50 11.68
CA TRP A 221 5.79 7.81 10.97
C TRP A 221 6.97 7.89 11.93
N PRO A 222 8.13 7.35 11.56
CA PRO A 222 9.28 7.33 12.45
C PRO A 222 10.00 8.68 12.52
N GLU A 223 9.75 9.59 11.57
CA GLU A 223 10.48 10.84 11.48
C GLU A 223 9.54 11.99 11.11
N PHE A 224 9.64 13.10 11.85
CA PHE A 224 8.85 14.29 11.62
C PHE A 224 9.76 15.50 11.49
N THR A 225 9.44 16.42 10.60
CA THR A 225 10.02 17.76 10.64
C THR A 225 9.44 18.49 11.84
N ALA A 226 10.24 19.36 12.46
CA ALA A 226 9.87 20.06 13.70
C ALA A 226 8.76 21.11 13.46
N ASP A 227 7.69 20.67 12.81
CA ASP A 227 6.42 21.38 12.68
C ASP A 227 5.62 21.28 13.98
N LYS A 228 4.46 21.90 13.99
CA LYS A 228 3.68 22.05 15.20
C LYS A 228 2.95 20.79 15.65
N GLU A 229 2.81 19.76 14.79
CA GLU A 229 1.95 18.63 15.05
C GLU A 229 2.56 17.29 14.59
N VAL A 230 2.47 16.29 15.46
CA VAL A 230 2.72 14.87 15.13
C VAL A 230 1.40 14.12 15.11
N THR A 231 1.24 13.25 14.12
CA THR A 231 0.10 12.33 14.05
C THR A 231 0.57 10.93 14.45
N PHE A 232 0.06 10.42 15.55
CA PHE A 232 0.19 9.02 15.94
C PHE A 232 -0.95 8.23 15.33
N ARG A 233 -0.67 7.05 14.78
CA ARG A 233 -1.68 6.19 14.16
C ARG A 233 -1.36 4.72 14.39
N CYS A 234 -2.36 3.94 14.77
CA CYS A 234 -2.23 2.49 14.89
C CYS A 234 -3.52 1.77 14.51
N GLU A 235 -3.40 0.49 14.17
CA GLU A 235 -4.51 -0.45 14.12
C GLU A 235 -4.54 -1.29 15.39
N VAL A 236 -5.71 -1.45 15.97
CA VAL A 236 -5.90 -2.22 17.21
C VAL A 236 -6.82 -3.40 16.95
N PHE A 237 -6.31 -4.60 17.18
CA PHE A 237 -7.04 -5.85 17.06
C PHE A 237 -7.19 -6.51 18.42
N GLY A 238 -8.38 -7.02 18.72
CA GLY A 238 -8.62 -7.65 20.01
C GLY A 238 -9.93 -8.44 20.09
N PRO A 239 -10.19 -9.07 21.25
CA PRO A 239 -11.40 -9.88 21.46
C PRO A 239 -12.69 -9.05 21.52
N LYS A 240 -12.58 -7.77 21.84
CA LYS A 240 -13.66 -6.79 21.92
C LYS A 240 -13.17 -5.41 21.50
N ARG A 241 -14.06 -4.45 21.36
CA ARG A 241 -13.67 -3.06 21.16
C ARG A 241 -12.98 -2.52 22.42
N PRO A 242 -11.82 -1.84 22.33
CA PRO A 242 -11.20 -1.21 23.48
C PRO A 242 -12.09 -0.08 24.04
N GLN A 243 -12.03 0.18 25.33
CA GLN A 243 -12.70 1.35 25.92
C GLN A 243 -12.02 2.63 25.50
N GLN A 244 -10.68 2.63 25.53
CA GLN A 244 -9.84 3.74 25.11
C GLN A 244 -8.53 3.21 24.53
N VAL A 245 -7.95 3.97 23.61
CA VAL A 245 -6.57 3.79 23.13
C VAL A 245 -5.83 5.10 23.34
N ASP A 246 -4.63 5.02 23.91
CA ASP A 246 -3.80 6.18 24.24
C ASP A 246 -2.38 6.04 23.70
N VAL A 247 -1.73 7.17 23.45
CA VAL A 247 -0.27 7.25 23.28
C VAL A 247 0.34 7.74 24.59
N TYR A 248 1.38 7.07 25.06
CA TYR A 248 2.23 7.52 26.14
C TYR A 248 3.56 7.99 25.56
N LEU A 249 3.69 9.30 25.35
CA LEU A 249 4.91 9.91 24.84
C LEU A 249 5.89 10.13 26.00
N MET A 250 7.05 9.48 25.94
CA MET A 250 8.07 9.55 26.97
C MET A 250 8.81 10.89 26.92
N LEU A 251 8.95 11.53 28.06
CA LEU A 251 9.63 12.83 28.21
C LEU A 251 10.95 12.64 28.95
N LYS A 252 12.03 13.04 28.34
CA LYS A 252 13.36 13.01 28.99
C LYS A 252 13.55 14.24 29.86
N PRO A 253 14.18 14.13 31.08
CA PRO A 253 14.71 12.90 31.68
C PRO A 253 13.66 12.02 32.39
N TRP A 254 12.48 12.55 32.71
CA TRP A 254 11.47 11.84 33.50
C TRP A 254 10.05 12.24 33.07
N GLY A 255 9.15 11.28 33.12
CA GLY A 255 7.72 11.47 32.92
C GLY A 255 7.22 11.03 31.54
N CYS A 256 5.93 11.10 31.38
CA CYS A 256 5.26 10.86 30.10
C CYS A 256 4.10 11.83 29.90
N LYS A 257 3.70 11.99 28.65
CA LYS A 257 2.45 12.68 28.28
C LYS A 257 1.49 11.67 27.67
N ARG A 258 0.37 11.48 28.34
CA ARG A 258 -0.73 10.66 27.83
C ARG A 258 -1.53 11.48 26.82
N ILE A 259 -1.80 10.89 25.64
CA ILE A 259 -2.51 11.52 24.52
C ILE A 259 -3.60 10.57 24.10
N PRO A 260 -4.89 10.88 24.33
CA PRO A 260 -6.00 10.03 23.91
C PRO A 260 -6.12 9.98 22.41
N MET A 261 -6.40 8.79 21.86
CA MET A 261 -6.61 8.56 20.44
C MET A 261 -8.10 8.47 20.14
N THR A 262 -8.46 8.93 18.94
CA THR A 262 -9.82 8.85 18.40
C THR A 262 -9.90 7.66 17.44
N ALA A 263 -10.98 6.88 17.55
CA ALA A 263 -11.27 5.80 16.61
C ALA A 263 -11.63 6.39 15.22
N GLU A 264 -11.04 5.82 14.20
CA GLU A 264 -11.39 6.02 12.79
C GLU A 264 -12.23 4.83 12.28
N ASP A 265 -12.51 4.80 10.98
CA ASP A 265 -13.15 3.66 10.33
C ASP A 265 -12.26 2.40 10.43
N GLY A 266 -12.87 1.25 10.41
CA GLY A 266 -12.18 -0.04 10.57
C GLY A 266 -11.64 -0.25 11.98
N PHE A 267 -10.35 -0.46 12.09
CA PHE A 267 -9.63 -0.76 13.34
C PHE A 267 -8.61 0.31 13.70
N PHE A 268 -8.62 1.44 12.99
CA PHE A 268 -7.64 2.51 13.18
C PHE A 268 -7.98 3.44 14.33
N TYR A 269 -6.93 3.91 14.98
CA TYR A 269 -6.96 4.95 16.00
C TYR A 269 -5.89 5.99 15.68
N THR A 270 -6.24 7.26 15.83
CA THR A 270 -5.39 8.40 15.49
C THR A 270 -5.38 9.43 16.62
N ALA A 271 -4.22 9.98 16.91
CA ALA A 271 -4.07 11.15 17.76
C ALA A 271 -3.18 12.18 17.09
N LYS A 272 -3.61 13.45 17.14
CA LYS A 272 -2.80 14.60 16.74
C LYS A 272 -2.31 15.31 17.99
N ALA A 273 -1.00 15.48 18.09
CA ALA A 273 -0.36 16.12 19.23
C ALA A 273 0.39 17.38 18.82
N ASP A 274 0.12 18.49 19.50
CA ASP A 274 0.98 19.66 19.43
C ASP A 274 2.32 19.32 20.11
N ILE A 275 3.39 19.42 19.35
CA ILE A 275 4.77 19.16 19.77
C ILE A 275 5.67 20.39 19.69
N SER A 276 5.10 21.57 19.49
CA SER A 276 5.86 22.83 19.35
C SER A 276 6.78 23.13 20.55
N TRP A 277 6.50 22.51 21.69
CA TRP A 277 7.28 22.59 22.93
C TRP A 277 8.40 21.54 23.03
N LEU A 278 8.47 20.54 22.13
CA LEU A 278 9.53 19.54 22.13
C LEU A 278 10.77 20.05 21.37
N ALA A 279 11.94 19.77 21.92
CA ALA A 279 13.21 19.98 21.22
C ALA A 279 13.36 18.94 20.08
N LYS A 280 14.26 19.24 19.12
CA LYS A 280 14.66 18.25 18.13
C LYS A 280 15.44 17.12 18.79
N GLY A 281 15.21 15.90 18.34
CA GLY A 281 15.85 14.71 18.88
C GLY A 281 14.99 13.45 18.76
N ASP A 282 15.47 12.41 19.41
CA ASP A 282 14.81 11.11 19.45
C ASP A 282 13.88 11.02 20.66
N TYR A 283 12.67 10.50 20.42
CA TYR A 283 11.63 10.30 21.41
C TYR A 283 11.13 8.87 21.35
N GLU A 284 10.67 8.38 22.49
CA GLU A 284 10.09 7.05 22.66
C GLU A 284 8.63 7.18 23.05
N TYR A 285 7.83 6.19 22.69
CA TYR A 285 6.41 6.15 23.05
C TYR A 285 5.86 4.73 23.10
N HIS A 286 4.72 4.60 23.76
CA HIS A 286 3.92 3.38 23.82
C HIS A 286 2.50 3.65 23.34
N PHE A 287 1.83 2.62 22.85
CA PHE A 287 0.37 2.60 22.77
C PHE A 287 -0.20 1.82 23.96
N GLY A 288 -1.21 2.36 24.58
CA GLY A 288 -1.96 1.69 25.64
C GLY A 288 -3.38 1.39 25.20
N ILE A 289 -3.84 0.18 25.45
CA ILE A 289 -5.21 -0.27 25.22
C ILE A 289 -5.89 -0.44 26.58
N ASP A 290 -6.90 0.39 26.85
CA ASP A 290 -7.80 0.18 27.96
C ASP A 290 -8.85 -0.89 27.59
N THR A 291 -8.79 -2.03 28.25
CA THR A 291 -9.70 -3.14 28.03
C THR A 291 -10.94 -3.07 28.92
N GLY A 292 -10.99 -2.11 29.83
CA GLY A 292 -11.99 -1.98 30.89
C GLY A 292 -11.62 -2.69 32.20
N ASP A 293 -10.79 -3.73 32.10
CA ASP A 293 -10.31 -4.49 33.26
C ASP A 293 -8.85 -4.10 33.57
N ASP A 294 -8.07 -3.76 32.52
CA ASP A 294 -6.65 -3.42 32.64
C ASP A 294 -6.22 -2.58 31.43
N THR A 295 -5.03 -1.97 31.52
CA THR A 295 -4.36 -1.29 30.42
C THR A 295 -3.19 -2.13 29.92
N ILE A 296 -3.26 -2.57 28.67
CA ILE A 296 -2.21 -3.33 28.01
C ILE A 296 -1.35 -2.39 27.17
N LEU A 297 -0.04 -2.41 27.36
CA LEU A 297 0.90 -1.57 26.63
C LEU A 297 1.60 -2.31 25.49
N PHE A 298 1.91 -1.55 24.43
CA PHE A 298 2.68 -1.99 23.27
C PHE A 298 3.82 -1.01 22.97
N PRO A 299 4.99 -1.51 22.51
CA PRO A 299 5.29 -2.90 22.18
C PRO A 299 5.14 -3.84 23.40
N GLU A 300 4.94 -5.12 23.13
CA GLU A 300 4.88 -6.15 24.17
C GLU A 300 6.12 -6.12 25.09
N LYS A 301 6.00 -6.68 26.29
CA LYS A 301 7.04 -6.70 27.35
C LYS A 301 7.22 -5.38 28.08
N THR A 302 6.20 -4.58 28.14
CA THR A 302 6.13 -3.40 28.98
C THR A 302 5.27 -3.72 30.20
N TYR A 303 5.76 -3.42 31.38
CA TYR A 303 5.04 -3.62 32.62
C TYR A 303 4.51 -2.29 33.14
N CYS A 304 3.23 -2.22 33.42
CA CYS A 304 2.51 -1.04 33.88
C CYS A 304 2.55 0.15 32.90
N THR A 305 1.75 1.17 33.18
CA THR A 305 1.79 2.42 32.44
C THR A 305 2.97 3.30 32.89
N PRO A 306 3.55 4.14 32.01
CA PRO A 306 4.67 5.00 32.36
C PRO A 306 4.38 6.04 33.48
N GLU A 307 3.12 6.19 33.85
CA GLU A 307 2.68 7.05 34.95
C GLU A 307 2.90 6.42 36.33
N ARG A 308 3.14 5.12 36.36
CA ARG A 308 3.35 4.37 37.62
C ARG A 308 4.81 4.34 38.01
N TRP A 309 5.08 4.32 39.30
CA TRP A 309 6.44 4.28 39.87
C TRP A 309 7.20 2.97 39.60
N ASP A 310 6.47 1.87 39.38
CA ASP A 310 6.99 0.53 39.13
C ASP A 310 7.02 0.18 37.62
N TYR A 311 6.92 1.20 36.76
CA TYR A 311 7.03 1.05 35.32
C TYR A 311 8.37 0.45 34.89
N TYR A 312 8.30 -0.52 33.99
CA TYR A 312 9.45 -1.17 33.37
C TYR A 312 9.17 -1.51 31.92
N GLU A 313 10.14 -1.27 31.07
CA GLU A 313 10.06 -1.56 29.65
C GLU A 313 11.27 -2.34 29.13
N GLN A 314 11.03 -3.22 28.12
CA GLN A 314 12.06 -3.88 27.34
C GLN A 314 12.07 -3.42 25.87
N ALA A 315 11.02 -2.75 25.43
CA ALA A 315 10.87 -2.27 24.08
C ALA A 315 9.98 -1.02 24.04
N THR A 316 10.34 -0.08 23.19
CA THR A 316 9.57 1.15 22.90
C THR A 316 9.38 1.30 21.40
N TYR A 317 8.38 2.05 21.01
CA TYR A 317 8.34 2.65 19.67
C TYR A 317 9.17 3.94 19.71
N ALA A 318 9.82 4.27 18.59
CA ALA A 318 10.64 5.45 18.48
C ALA A 318 10.12 6.41 17.40
N MET A 319 10.28 7.69 17.63
CA MET A 319 10.11 8.73 16.62
C MET A 319 11.23 9.75 16.73
N ARG A 320 11.50 10.47 15.65
CA ARG A 320 12.54 11.50 15.58
C ARG A 320 11.98 12.83 15.11
N LEU A 321 12.30 13.92 15.83
CA LEU A 321 12.04 15.29 15.41
C LEU A 321 13.30 15.90 14.81
N ILE A 322 13.25 16.32 13.56
CA ILE A 322 14.41 16.73 12.78
C ILE A 322 14.26 18.12 12.14
N ASN A 323 15.37 18.64 11.63
CA ASN A 323 15.38 19.77 10.70
C ASN A 323 14.98 19.32 9.30
N GLU A 324 14.29 20.18 8.55
CA GLU A 324 13.91 19.95 7.16
C GLU A 324 15.10 19.68 6.22
N THR A 325 16.28 20.24 6.54
CA THR A 325 17.49 20.14 5.70
C THR A 325 18.33 18.89 5.97
N ILE A 326 17.99 18.08 6.98
CA ILE A 326 18.74 16.83 7.24
C ILE A 326 18.52 15.86 6.07
N PRO A 327 19.57 15.24 5.51
CA PRO A 327 19.43 14.24 4.45
C PRO A 327 18.45 13.15 4.83
N LEU A 328 17.59 12.77 3.90
CA LEU A 328 16.66 11.64 4.06
C LEU A 328 17.28 10.39 3.45
N SER A 329 17.56 9.40 4.29
CA SER A 329 18.04 8.09 3.81
C SER A 329 16.92 7.32 3.12
N LEU A 330 17.10 7.03 1.85
CA LEU A 330 16.15 6.24 1.05
C LEU A 330 16.55 4.76 1.00
N LEU A 331 17.84 4.49 1.06
CA LEU A 331 18.42 3.15 1.09
C LEU A 331 19.74 3.22 1.86
N GLY A 332 19.97 2.27 2.77
CA GLY A 332 21.21 2.25 3.54
C GLY A 332 21.42 0.95 4.32
N PRO A 333 22.51 0.85 5.08
CA PRO A 333 22.89 -0.38 5.81
C PRO A 333 21.83 -0.91 6.78
N GLN A 334 20.93 -0.02 7.25
CA GLN A 334 19.83 -0.36 8.16
C GLN A 334 18.69 -1.11 7.48
N ASP A 335 18.65 -1.12 6.14
CA ASP A 335 17.55 -1.71 5.41
C ASP A 335 17.70 -3.22 5.26
N ASN A 336 16.60 -3.93 5.47
CA ASN A 336 16.60 -5.38 5.32
C ASN A 336 16.47 -5.77 3.84
N TRP A 337 17.52 -6.36 3.28
CA TRP A 337 17.55 -6.78 1.88
C TRP A 337 16.39 -7.70 1.47
N LYS A 338 15.79 -8.44 2.42
CA LYS A 338 14.63 -9.30 2.17
C LYS A 338 13.36 -8.51 1.80
N HIS A 339 13.31 -7.22 2.13
CA HIS A 339 12.22 -6.33 1.76
C HIS A 339 12.46 -5.60 0.43
N ILE A 340 13.66 -5.74 -0.12
CA ILE A 340 14.03 -5.16 -1.41
C ILE A 340 13.71 -6.18 -2.50
N ARG A 341 13.00 -5.76 -3.52
CA ARG A 341 12.50 -6.64 -4.56
C ARG A 341 13.35 -6.55 -5.81
N ARG A 342 13.76 -7.70 -6.33
CA ARG A 342 14.39 -7.80 -7.63
C ARG A 342 13.35 -8.04 -8.70
N THR A 343 13.48 -7.36 -9.81
CA THR A 343 12.63 -7.51 -11.00
C THR A 343 13.50 -7.60 -12.24
N ARG A 344 13.15 -8.45 -13.18
CA ARG A 344 13.84 -8.61 -14.46
C ARG A 344 12.86 -8.74 -15.61
N THR A 345 13.30 -8.44 -16.81
CA THR A 345 12.53 -8.74 -18.03
C THR A 345 12.36 -10.25 -18.15
N PHE A 346 11.17 -10.67 -18.60
CA PHE A 346 10.87 -12.08 -18.83
C PHE A 346 11.86 -12.69 -19.84
N ARG A 347 12.36 -13.89 -19.52
CA ARG A 347 13.41 -14.60 -20.27
C ARG A 347 14.77 -13.91 -20.29
N SER A 348 14.98 -12.84 -19.52
CA SER A 348 16.34 -12.34 -19.34
C SER A 348 17.18 -13.39 -18.56
N PRO A 349 18.50 -13.38 -18.72
CA PRO A 349 19.40 -14.26 -17.98
C PRO A 349 19.21 -14.12 -16.47
N GLU A 350 19.62 -15.15 -15.72
CA GLU A 350 19.57 -15.11 -14.27
C GLU A 350 20.33 -13.89 -13.75
N SER A 351 19.61 -13.03 -13.06
CA SER A 351 20.21 -11.94 -12.29
C SER A 351 20.25 -12.33 -10.82
N GLN A 352 21.19 -11.78 -10.08
CA GLN A 352 21.33 -12.00 -8.65
C GLN A 352 21.18 -10.68 -7.91
N PHE A 353 20.46 -10.73 -6.80
CA PHE A 353 20.39 -9.65 -5.85
C PHE A 353 20.72 -10.19 -4.46
N SER A 354 21.66 -9.58 -3.78
CA SER A 354 22.14 -10.02 -2.48
C SER A 354 22.58 -8.84 -1.61
N SER A 355 22.59 -9.06 -0.31
CA SER A 355 23.35 -8.21 0.59
C SER A 355 24.80 -8.64 0.59
N VAL A 356 25.71 -7.68 0.52
CA VAL A 356 27.15 -7.85 0.61
C VAL A 356 27.71 -6.92 1.68
N VAL A 357 28.93 -7.16 2.12
CA VAL A 357 29.63 -6.27 3.03
C VAL A 357 30.51 -5.34 2.20
N SER A 358 30.48 -4.06 2.46
CA SER A 358 31.21 -3.06 1.71
C SER A 358 31.80 -1.96 2.61
N GLY A 359 32.80 -1.28 2.08
CA GLY A 359 33.50 -0.18 2.74
C GLY A 359 34.39 -0.60 3.92
N PRO A 360 35.15 0.36 4.47
CA PRO A 360 36.09 0.10 5.58
C PRO A 360 35.37 -0.25 6.90
N GLU A 361 34.13 0.16 7.05
CA GLU A 361 33.29 -0.13 8.23
C GLU A 361 32.57 -1.48 8.13
N LEU A 362 32.77 -2.22 7.03
CA LEU A 362 32.15 -3.53 6.77
C LEU A 362 30.64 -3.51 6.93
N LEU A 363 29.97 -2.47 6.44
CA LEU A 363 28.53 -2.32 6.53
C LEU A 363 27.79 -3.09 5.41
N PRO A 364 26.54 -3.48 5.64
CA PRO A 364 25.70 -4.06 4.60
C PRO A 364 25.52 -3.10 3.41
N ALA A 365 25.64 -3.65 2.20
CA ALA A 365 25.37 -2.97 0.95
C ALA A 365 24.56 -3.90 0.03
N PHE A 366 24.05 -3.38 -1.08
CA PHE A 366 23.12 -4.09 -1.96
C PHE A 366 23.73 -4.29 -3.34
N GLN A 367 23.94 -5.56 -3.69
CA GLN A 367 24.52 -5.94 -4.95
C GLN A 367 23.45 -6.44 -5.92
N LEU A 368 23.40 -5.84 -7.11
CA LEU A 368 22.67 -6.33 -8.27
C LEU A 368 23.66 -6.76 -9.33
N SER A 369 23.56 -7.99 -9.83
CA SER A 369 24.41 -8.47 -10.90
C SER A 369 23.62 -9.28 -11.93
N VAL A 370 24.09 -9.26 -13.17
CA VAL A 370 23.50 -9.98 -14.29
C VAL A 370 24.60 -10.52 -15.22
N PRO A 371 24.55 -11.80 -15.58
CA PRO A 371 25.57 -12.40 -16.42
C PRO A 371 25.54 -11.88 -17.86
N ASP A 372 24.36 -11.52 -18.37
CA ASP A 372 24.21 -11.09 -19.77
C ASP A 372 22.97 -10.20 -19.92
N LEU A 373 23.16 -8.98 -20.44
CA LEU A 373 22.10 -8.04 -20.79
C LEU A 373 21.82 -8.03 -22.30
N GLU A 374 22.56 -8.80 -23.08
CA GLU A 374 22.40 -8.82 -24.54
C GLU A 374 21.02 -9.36 -24.92
N LYS A 375 20.29 -8.58 -25.72
CA LYS A 375 18.99 -8.99 -26.24
C LYS A 375 19.18 -10.14 -27.23
N LYS A 376 18.49 -11.26 -26.98
CA LYS A 376 18.44 -12.40 -27.91
C LYS A 376 17.23 -12.28 -28.84
N GLU A 377 17.31 -12.90 -30.03
CA GLU A 377 16.27 -12.82 -31.06
C GLU A 377 14.88 -13.24 -30.59
N ASP A 378 14.79 -14.16 -29.64
CA ASP A 378 13.54 -14.67 -29.06
C ASP A 378 13.00 -13.83 -27.89
N TYR A 379 13.69 -12.73 -27.53
CA TYR A 379 13.26 -11.85 -26.45
C TYR A 379 12.29 -10.78 -26.96
N ILE A 380 11.15 -10.66 -26.27
CA ILE A 380 10.09 -9.70 -26.63
C ILE A 380 10.50 -8.26 -26.32
N ALA A 381 11.36 -8.07 -25.33
CA ALA A 381 11.79 -6.76 -24.83
C ALA A 381 13.30 -6.74 -24.52
N PRO A 382 13.93 -5.55 -24.41
CA PRO A 382 15.29 -5.40 -23.92
C PRO A 382 15.50 -6.08 -22.57
N CYS A 383 16.72 -6.57 -22.32
CA CYS A 383 17.10 -7.19 -21.05
C CYS A 383 17.35 -6.10 -20.02
N ASP A 384 16.43 -5.99 -19.05
CA ASP A 384 16.54 -5.04 -17.95
C ASP A 384 16.40 -5.77 -16.63
N VAL A 385 17.24 -5.42 -15.68
CA VAL A 385 17.16 -5.89 -14.30
C VAL A 385 17.18 -4.72 -13.35
N THR A 386 16.36 -4.79 -12.33
CA THR A 386 16.26 -3.73 -11.32
C THR A 386 16.03 -4.31 -9.93
N PHE A 387 16.46 -3.61 -8.92
CA PHE A 387 15.90 -3.78 -7.59
C PHE A 387 15.08 -2.56 -7.20
N SER A 388 14.04 -2.79 -6.42
CA SER A 388 13.09 -1.77 -5.96
C SER A 388 13.00 -1.81 -4.45
N HIS A 389 13.09 -0.64 -3.82
CA HIS A 389 12.89 -0.45 -2.40
C HIS A 389 11.74 0.51 -2.16
N TYR A 390 10.79 0.12 -1.30
CA TYR A 390 9.68 0.98 -0.91
C TYR A 390 10.18 2.08 0.04
N ILE A 391 9.85 3.32 -0.32
CA ILE A 391 10.27 4.52 0.41
C ILE A 391 9.11 5.49 0.68
N GLY A 392 7.87 5.11 0.33
CA GLY A 392 6.72 6.02 0.38
C GLY A 392 6.46 6.61 1.77
N ASP A 393 6.65 5.84 2.83
CA ASP A 393 6.55 6.31 4.21
C ASP A 393 7.65 7.32 4.56
N ARG A 394 8.89 7.12 4.11
CA ARG A 394 10.00 8.07 4.31
C ARG A 394 9.74 9.40 3.59
N ILE A 395 9.26 9.31 2.36
CA ILE A 395 8.85 10.50 1.59
C ILE A 395 7.70 11.23 2.27
N THR A 396 6.70 10.50 2.76
CA THR A 396 5.55 11.07 3.45
C THR A 396 5.96 11.81 4.72
N CYS A 397 6.96 11.33 5.46
CA CYS A 397 7.52 12.03 6.60
C CYS A 397 8.04 13.45 6.27
N ARG A 398 8.51 13.64 5.04
CA ARG A 398 9.05 14.92 4.54
C ARG A 398 8.06 15.68 3.67
N SER A 399 6.89 15.12 3.35
CA SER A 399 5.93 15.74 2.44
C SER A 399 5.37 17.08 2.92
N LYS A 400 5.41 17.32 4.24
CA LYS A 400 5.01 18.58 4.87
C LYS A 400 6.16 19.59 4.95
N SER A 401 7.39 19.20 4.62
CA SER A 401 8.52 20.13 4.59
C SER A 401 8.32 21.17 3.49
N LYS A 402 8.75 22.40 3.78
CA LYS A 402 8.76 23.48 2.80
C LYS A 402 9.96 23.40 1.86
N THR A 403 10.98 22.64 2.24
CA THR A 403 12.22 22.50 1.50
C THR A 403 12.10 21.32 0.53
N ALA A 404 12.24 21.58 -0.77
CA ALA A 404 12.27 20.56 -1.79
C ALA A 404 13.64 19.86 -1.85
N PRO A 405 13.70 18.57 -2.21
CA PRO A 405 14.98 17.90 -2.48
C PRO A 405 15.71 18.58 -3.65
N ALA A 406 17.02 18.79 -3.49
CA ALA A 406 17.87 19.40 -4.50
C ALA A 406 18.75 18.38 -5.22
N TYR A 407 19.27 17.41 -4.49
CA TYR A 407 20.16 16.37 -5.01
C TYR A 407 19.79 14.98 -4.49
N ILE A 408 20.12 14.00 -5.31
CA ILE A 408 20.20 12.60 -4.91
C ILE A 408 21.68 12.28 -4.74
N ARG A 409 22.07 11.81 -3.57
CA ARG A 409 23.41 11.29 -3.32
C ARG A 409 23.35 9.78 -3.35
N ILE A 410 24.16 9.17 -4.21
CA ILE A 410 24.31 7.71 -4.31
C ILE A 410 25.76 7.37 -4.00
N ARG A 411 25.98 6.52 -3.01
CA ARG A 411 27.28 5.92 -2.78
C ARG A 411 27.29 4.51 -3.32
N ALA A 412 28.08 4.31 -4.39
CA ALA A 412 28.05 3.07 -5.16
C ALA A 412 29.35 2.83 -5.93
N TYR A 413 29.52 1.60 -6.43
CA TYR A 413 30.59 1.22 -7.35
C TYR A 413 30.13 0.14 -8.35
N GLY A 414 30.82 0.07 -9.48
CA GLY A 414 30.57 -0.91 -10.53
C GLY A 414 31.42 -2.17 -10.38
N LEU A 415 30.82 -3.32 -10.68
CA LEU A 415 31.52 -4.60 -10.79
C LEU A 415 31.78 -4.92 -12.26
N ASN A 416 32.88 -5.63 -12.55
CA ASN A 416 33.18 -6.18 -13.88
C ASN A 416 33.09 -5.13 -15.00
N ASN A 417 33.75 -3.99 -14.82
CA ASN A 417 33.71 -2.87 -15.78
C ASN A 417 32.29 -2.32 -16.04
N THR A 418 31.41 -2.36 -15.07
CA THR A 418 30.13 -1.67 -15.10
C THR A 418 30.37 -0.20 -14.79
N ASP A 419 30.19 0.63 -15.78
CA ASP A 419 30.50 2.07 -15.72
C ASP A 419 29.24 2.96 -15.56
N LYS A 420 28.04 2.37 -15.70
CA LYS A 420 26.76 3.10 -15.61
C LYS A 420 25.66 2.27 -14.96
N ALA A 421 24.76 2.97 -14.30
CA ALA A 421 23.46 2.45 -13.85
C ALA A 421 22.41 3.56 -13.91
N ILE A 422 21.15 3.23 -13.70
CA ILE A 422 20.06 4.21 -13.62
C ILE A 422 19.48 4.18 -12.22
N CYS A 423 19.27 5.35 -11.63
CA CYS A 423 18.45 5.52 -10.44
C CYS A 423 17.10 6.10 -10.85
N ASN A 424 16.02 5.41 -10.47
CA ASN A 424 14.65 5.81 -10.75
C ASN A 424 13.88 6.05 -9.46
N PHE A 425 12.94 6.99 -9.53
CA PHE A 425 11.88 7.19 -8.55
C PHE A 425 10.56 6.85 -9.21
N VAL A 426 9.75 6.05 -8.55
CA VAL A 426 8.47 5.60 -9.09
C VAL A 426 7.35 6.13 -8.20
N ASP A 427 6.40 6.82 -8.81
CA ASP A 427 5.26 7.35 -8.10
C ASP A 427 4.20 6.27 -7.81
N LYS A 428 3.22 6.60 -6.98
CA LYS A 428 2.11 5.70 -6.60
C LYS A 428 1.30 5.19 -7.79
N GLU A 429 1.32 5.91 -8.90
CA GLU A 429 0.65 5.53 -10.13
C GLU A 429 1.54 4.70 -11.07
N GLY A 430 2.81 4.53 -10.71
CA GLY A 430 3.78 3.74 -11.47
C GLY A 430 4.58 4.51 -12.51
N ARG A 431 4.49 5.87 -12.54
CA ARG A 431 5.36 6.67 -13.40
C ARG A 431 6.77 6.68 -12.85
N GLY A 432 7.74 6.51 -13.73
CA GLY A 432 9.15 6.53 -13.39
C GLY A 432 9.83 7.84 -13.79
N TYR A 433 10.68 8.34 -12.90
CA TYR A 433 11.54 9.50 -13.14
C TYR A 433 12.96 9.11 -12.74
N GLY A 434 13.92 9.22 -13.66
CA GLY A 434 15.26 8.74 -13.35
C GLY A 434 16.35 9.41 -14.14
N ALA A 435 17.57 9.14 -13.71
CA ALA A 435 18.78 9.58 -14.38
C ALA A 435 19.83 8.45 -14.39
N ALA A 436 20.57 8.37 -15.47
CA ALA A 436 21.76 7.54 -15.53
C ALA A 436 22.90 8.20 -14.74
N PHE A 437 23.68 7.39 -14.05
CA PHE A 437 24.84 7.83 -13.30
C PHE A 437 26.06 6.96 -13.59
N ASN A 438 27.25 7.59 -13.53
CA ASN A 438 28.50 6.92 -13.80
C ASN A 438 29.05 6.25 -12.54
N LEU A 439 29.57 5.05 -12.70
CA LEU A 439 30.17 4.23 -11.66
C LEU A 439 31.69 4.17 -11.83
N LYS A 440 32.41 4.16 -10.71
CA LYS A 440 33.84 3.82 -10.64
C LYS A 440 34.00 2.40 -10.14
N ALA A 441 35.20 1.87 -10.22
CA ALA A 441 35.52 0.55 -9.64
C ALA A 441 35.50 0.56 -8.11
N ASP A 442 35.77 1.72 -7.52
CA ASP A 442 35.77 1.93 -6.06
C ASP A 442 34.57 2.77 -5.65
N ALA A 443 34.06 2.54 -4.44
CA ALA A 443 32.93 3.24 -3.88
C ALA A 443 33.16 4.76 -3.83
N SER A 444 32.27 5.51 -4.43
CA SER A 444 32.33 6.96 -4.46
C SER A 444 30.94 7.58 -4.34
N ASP A 445 30.88 8.80 -3.79
CA ASP A 445 29.66 9.56 -3.75
C ASP A 445 29.39 10.20 -5.13
N ILE A 446 28.19 9.98 -5.60
CA ILE A 446 27.67 10.47 -6.88
C ILE A 446 26.51 11.39 -6.55
N LEU A 447 26.55 12.62 -7.05
CA LEU A 447 25.48 13.61 -6.88
C LEU A 447 24.72 13.77 -8.20
N ILE A 448 23.42 13.56 -8.15
CA ILE A 448 22.51 13.76 -9.26
C ILE A 448 21.58 14.91 -8.89
N PRO A 449 21.58 16.03 -9.63
CA PRO A 449 20.59 17.08 -9.44
C PRO A 449 19.17 16.52 -9.66
N VAL A 450 18.23 16.91 -8.84
CA VAL A 450 16.82 16.51 -9.02
C VAL A 450 16.27 16.99 -10.38
N SER A 451 16.78 18.12 -10.88
CA SER A 451 16.45 18.66 -12.20
C SER A 451 16.82 17.75 -13.38
N ASP A 452 17.75 16.81 -13.16
CA ASP A 452 18.22 15.88 -14.21
C ASP A 452 17.34 14.63 -14.30
N LEU A 453 16.37 14.48 -13.41
CA LEU A 453 15.41 13.39 -13.47
C LEU A 453 14.43 13.60 -14.62
N VAL A 454 14.40 12.65 -15.52
CA VAL A 454 13.48 12.65 -16.67
C VAL A 454 12.55 11.45 -16.62
N PRO A 455 11.39 11.49 -17.29
CA PRO A 455 10.55 10.32 -17.44
C PRO A 455 11.34 9.11 -17.91
N THR A 456 11.22 8.00 -17.23
CA THR A 456 11.96 6.79 -17.52
C THR A 456 11.11 5.55 -17.29
N LYS A 457 11.47 4.48 -17.95
CA LYS A 457 10.87 3.17 -17.77
C LYS A 457 11.01 2.70 -16.32
N ALA A 458 9.93 2.20 -15.74
CA ALA A 458 9.90 1.71 -14.37
C ALA A 458 9.23 0.34 -14.27
N ALA A 459 9.69 -0.51 -13.36
CA ALA A 459 9.03 -1.77 -13.07
C ALA A 459 7.88 -1.53 -12.08
N MET A 460 6.66 -1.78 -12.52
CA MET A 460 5.46 -1.61 -11.70
C MET A 460 5.09 -2.85 -10.90
N LEU A 461 5.26 -4.02 -11.49
CA LEU A 461 4.97 -5.29 -10.83
C LEU A 461 6.25 -5.93 -10.30
N PRO A 462 6.37 -6.12 -8.99
CA PRO A 462 7.61 -6.55 -8.37
C PRO A 462 7.82 -8.07 -8.33
N GLN A 463 6.90 -8.89 -8.88
CA GLN A 463 6.93 -10.33 -8.69
C GLN A 463 7.27 -11.10 -9.96
N ASP A 464 8.26 -12.00 -9.83
CA ASP A 464 8.67 -12.94 -10.88
C ASP A 464 7.74 -14.16 -11.00
N TRP A 465 6.88 -14.39 -10.05
CA TRP A 465 6.02 -15.57 -9.99
C TRP A 465 4.53 -15.19 -10.02
N PRO A 466 3.71 -15.93 -10.74
CA PRO A 466 3.95 -17.23 -11.40
C PRO A 466 4.50 -17.17 -12.83
N GLY A 467 5.52 -16.40 -13.10
CA GLY A 467 6.11 -16.29 -14.44
C GLY A 467 5.48 -15.22 -15.32
N VAL A 468 4.76 -14.30 -14.70
CA VAL A 468 4.19 -13.13 -15.37
C VAL A 468 5.30 -12.11 -15.58
N ASN A 469 5.40 -11.58 -16.80
CA ASN A 469 6.30 -10.47 -17.07
C ASN A 469 5.99 -9.30 -16.16
N PRO A 470 7.00 -8.68 -15.54
CA PRO A 470 6.78 -7.42 -14.85
C PRO A 470 6.24 -6.42 -15.86
N TYR A 471 5.24 -5.66 -15.43
CA TYR A 471 4.75 -4.54 -16.21
C TYR A 471 5.76 -3.39 -16.07
N TRP A 472 6.38 -3.05 -17.17
CA TRP A 472 7.28 -1.91 -17.26
C TRP A 472 6.49 -0.72 -17.79
N TYR A 473 6.41 0.34 -16.99
CA TYR A 473 5.83 1.57 -17.46
C TYR A 473 6.76 2.19 -18.50
N PRO A 474 6.24 2.49 -19.71
CA PRO A 474 7.08 3.02 -20.78
C PRO A 474 7.59 4.44 -20.45
N ALA A 475 8.78 4.75 -20.93
CA ALA A 475 9.50 5.98 -20.63
C ALA A 475 9.28 7.10 -21.65
N SER A 476 8.36 6.97 -22.59
CA SER A 476 8.23 8.02 -23.61
C SER A 476 7.60 9.27 -23.01
N ALA A 477 8.16 10.44 -23.36
CA ALA A 477 7.58 11.72 -22.95
C ALA A 477 6.14 11.91 -23.48
N GLN A 478 5.78 11.24 -24.56
CA GLN A 478 4.44 11.23 -25.12
C GLN A 478 3.47 10.41 -24.27
N GLU A 479 3.95 9.34 -23.67
CA GLU A 479 3.15 8.45 -22.80
C GLU A 479 3.07 8.99 -21.37
N ASN A 480 4.02 9.82 -20.95
CA ASN A 480 4.04 10.47 -19.64
C ASN A 480 3.30 11.83 -19.63
N ASN A 481 2.76 12.26 -20.76
CA ASN A 481 2.01 13.53 -20.94
C ASN A 481 2.67 14.76 -20.29
N GLY A 482 4.00 14.76 -20.16
CA GLY A 482 4.75 15.86 -19.55
C GLY A 482 4.46 16.08 -18.06
N ILE A 483 3.91 15.09 -17.36
CA ILE A 483 3.64 15.19 -15.93
C ILE A 483 4.96 15.31 -15.16
N ALA A 484 5.10 16.37 -14.39
CA ALA A 484 6.30 16.62 -13.61
C ALA A 484 6.39 15.67 -12.41
N LEU A 485 7.63 15.42 -11.96
CA LEU A 485 7.89 14.69 -10.72
C LEU A 485 7.24 15.42 -9.52
N ASP A 486 6.39 14.71 -8.80
CA ASP A 486 5.88 15.14 -7.50
C ASP A 486 6.44 14.23 -6.40
N TRP A 487 7.33 14.76 -5.57
CA TRP A 487 7.95 14.02 -4.48
C TRP A 487 6.95 13.50 -3.45
N LYS A 488 5.79 14.14 -3.30
CA LYS A 488 4.79 13.74 -2.29
C LYS A 488 4.14 12.40 -2.56
N ILE A 489 4.20 11.95 -3.80
CA ILE A 489 3.56 10.70 -4.23
C ILE A 489 4.57 9.64 -4.68
N ILE A 490 5.85 9.81 -4.39
CA ILE A 490 6.86 8.79 -4.69
C ILE A 490 6.77 7.66 -3.69
N ASP A 491 6.72 6.43 -4.20
CA ASP A 491 6.64 5.19 -3.42
C ASP A 491 7.91 4.35 -3.46
N PHE A 492 8.64 4.35 -4.58
CA PHE A 492 9.80 3.47 -4.74
C PHE A 492 11.02 4.20 -5.24
N VAL A 493 12.18 3.77 -4.77
CA VAL A 493 13.46 3.97 -5.44
C VAL A 493 13.87 2.67 -6.12
N GLN A 494 14.37 2.77 -7.36
CA GLN A 494 14.85 1.64 -8.15
C GLN A 494 16.24 1.91 -8.67
N VAL A 495 17.09 0.89 -8.67
CA VAL A 495 18.38 0.90 -9.36
C VAL A 495 18.38 -0.17 -10.43
N SER A 496 18.70 0.23 -11.65
CA SER A 496 18.57 -0.62 -12.84
C SER A 496 19.88 -0.73 -13.62
N LEU A 497 20.13 -1.95 -14.09
CA LEU A 497 21.08 -2.24 -15.16
C LEU A 497 20.24 -2.56 -16.41
N ARG A 498 20.45 -1.82 -17.49
CA ARG A 498 19.66 -1.90 -18.71
C ARG A 498 20.57 -2.10 -19.93
N GLU A 499 20.11 -2.91 -20.87
CA GLU A 499 20.80 -3.16 -22.14
C GLU A 499 21.25 -1.86 -22.82
N GLU A 500 20.37 -0.87 -22.88
CA GLU A 500 20.60 0.41 -23.56
C GLU A 500 21.73 1.29 -22.99
N LEU A 501 22.20 0.98 -21.78
CA LEU A 501 23.30 1.70 -21.15
C LEU A 501 24.68 1.32 -21.70
N TYR A 502 24.77 0.18 -22.37
CA TYR A 502 26.04 -0.43 -22.77
C TYR A 502 26.11 -0.67 -24.26
N ASN A 503 27.28 -0.47 -24.83
CA ASN A 503 27.51 -0.76 -26.24
C ASN A 503 27.41 -2.27 -26.52
N ILE A 504 27.01 -2.62 -27.73
CA ILE A 504 27.00 -4.01 -28.22
C ILE A 504 28.35 -4.65 -27.98
N GLY A 505 28.36 -5.84 -27.38
CA GLY A 505 29.60 -6.57 -27.00
C GLY A 505 30.14 -6.21 -25.61
N ASN A 506 29.58 -5.18 -24.92
CA ASN A 506 29.95 -4.83 -23.55
C ASN A 506 28.77 -4.97 -22.57
N GLN A 507 27.93 -5.97 -22.78
CA GLN A 507 26.69 -6.18 -22.03
C GLN A 507 26.76 -7.37 -21.05
N LYS A 508 27.92 -8.05 -21.00
CA LYS A 508 28.10 -9.26 -20.17
C LYS A 508 28.67 -8.95 -18.79
N ASN A 509 28.28 -9.75 -17.83
CA ASN A 509 28.76 -9.75 -16.43
C ASN A 509 28.67 -8.37 -15.78
N LYS A 510 27.54 -7.68 -15.95
CA LYS A 510 27.34 -6.38 -15.33
C LYS A 510 26.91 -6.50 -13.88
N GLY A 511 27.34 -5.54 -13.07
CA GLY A 511 26.94 -5.49 -11.67
C GLY A 511 27.17 -4.11 -11.03
N VAL A 512 26.34 -3.80 -10.04
CA VAL A 512 26.47 -2.59 -9.23
C VAL A 512 26.31 -2.94 -7.76
N VAL A 513 27.12 -2.32 -6.93
CA VAL A 513 26.95 -2.35 -5.47
C VAL A 513 26.56 -0.95 -5.02
N VAL A 514 25.46 -0.85 -4.30
CA VAL A 514 24.94 0.40 -3.72
C VAL A 514 25.04 0.31 -2.21
N GLU A 515 25.81 1.21 -1.61
CA GLU A 515 25.96 1.31 -0.15
C GLU A 515 24.83 2.15 0.47
N ARG A 516 24.46 3.25 -0.20
CA ARG A 516 23.34 4.10 0.24
C ARG A 516 22.81 5.00 -0.86
N ILE A 517 21.57 5.46 -0.66
CA ILE A 517 20.91 6.49 -1.45
C ILE A 517 20.25 7.46 -0.48
N ASP A 518 20.56 8.76 -0.60
CA ASP A 518 19.99 9.82 0.23
C ASP A 518 19.39 10.93 -0.64
N LEU A 519 18.31 11.57 -0.16
CA LEU A 519 17.87 12.88 -0.67
C LEU A 519 18.54 13.98 0.16
N LEU A 520 19.09 14.96 -0.53
CA LEU A 520 19.68 16.14 0.06
C LEU A 520 18.78 17.35 -0.18
N PHE A 521 18.55 18.11 0.86
CA PHE A 521 17.74 19.33 0.87
C PHE A 521 18.65 20.55 0.96
N GLN A 522 18.30 21.63 0.29
CA GLN A 522 19.05 22.90 0.36
C GLN A 522 18.42 23.88 1.34
#